data_28aa43b079b7900fa6d7e86044325f20
#
_entry.id   28aa43b079b7900fa6d7e86044325f20
#
_cell.length_a   1.000
_cell.length_b   1.000
_cell.length_c   1.000
_cell.angle_alpha   90.00
_cell.angle_beta   90.00
_cell.angle_gamma   90.00
#
_symmetry.space_group_name_H-M   'P 1'
#
loop_
_entity.id
_entity.type
_entity.pdbx_description
1 polymer ?
#
loop_
_entity_poly.entity_id
_entity_poly.type
_entity_poly.pdbx_seq_one_letter_code
_entity_poly.pdbx_strand_id
1 'polypeptide(L)'
;MIVIMIETLEDTISKLKQEIDRDLKNVLDAKSLETFRIKYLGEKSFLVNQQKNIKSVSQEERPVFGKLVNELKEYITNVYDEKKFVVEQAELEKKLSKEIFDTTLPGIPHELGNEHPLSLVTREIVDIFHGMGFSRVDGPEIETDFYNFTALNTPPEHPARDEQDTFYTNIAPHVLLRSHTSTIQIRAMEKIKPPLRILAHGRVYRNEEINARKMPFFHQLEILAVEKNLTFGNMKWVLNEFLNKFFGKEIKTRFRPDFFPFTEPSAELDAQCPFCDGGGCTTCGNRGWLELLGCGMVDPNVLSAVNIDSNEWIGFAAGLGLERFTMLKYKIPDIRYFFTGDMRFLKQF
;
A
#
# COMPACT_ATOMS: atom_id res chain seq x y z
N MET A 1 -67.56 -12.19 58.95
CA MET A 1 -66.09 -12.49 59.00
C MET A 1 -65.42 -12.35 57.62
N ILE A 2 -66.12 -12.57 56.54
CA ILE A 2 -65.60 -12.58 55.15
C ILE A 2 -65.35 -11.18 54.58
N VAL A 3 -66.30 -10.20 54.77
CA VAL A 3 -66.14 -8.81 54.30
C VAL A 3 -64.99 -8.09 55.01
N ILE A 4 -64.66 -8.44 56.24
CA ILE A 4 -63.57 -7.84 57.03
C ILE A 4 -62.17 -8.15 56.42
N MET A 5 -61.99 -9.27 55.68
CA MET A 5 -60.66 -9.62 55.12
C MET A 5 -60.35 -8.83 53.81
N ILE A 6 -61.32 -8.52 52.99
CA ILE A 6 -61.15 -7.69 51.79
C ILE A 6 -60.96 -6.23 52.14
N GLU A 7 -61.79 -5.68 53.02
CA GLU A 7 -61.66 -4.30 53.52
C GLU A 7 -60.30 -4.05 54.20
N THR A 8 -59.80 -5.03 55.01
CA THR A 8 -58.46 -4.96 55.61
C THR A 8 -57.34 -5.05 54.61
N LEU A 9 -57.53 -5.75 53.45
CA LEU A 9 -56.55 -5.81 52.37
C LEU A 9 -56.51 -4.49 51.58
N GLU A 10 -57.65 -3.90 51.26
CA GLU A 10 -57.75 -2.59 50.56
C GLU A 10 -57.10 -1.49 51.39
N ASP A 11 -57.35 -1.43 52.70
CA ASP A 11 -56.69 -0.49 53.59
C ASP A 11 -55.18 -0.70 53.69
N THR A 12 -54.72 -1.96 53.68
CA THR A 12 -53.29 -2.32 53.67
C THR A 12 -52.61 -1.89 52.36
N ILE A 13 -53.27 -2.16 51.21
CA ILE A 13 -52.81 -1.74 49.89
C ILE A 13 -52.72 -0.20 49.80
N SER A 14 -53.71 0.50 50.31
CA SER A 14 -53.71 1.99 50.34
C SER A 14 -52.54 2.55 51.17
N LYS A 15 -52.26 1.99 52.33
CA LYS A 15 -51.10 2.40 53.15
C LYS A 15 -49.77 2.04 52.46
N LEU A 16 -49.70 0.86 51.79
CA LEU A 16 -48.53 0.44 51.08
C LEU A 16 -48.23 1.34 49.86
N LYS A 17 -49.25 1.77 49.13
CA LYS A 17 -49.09 2.73 48.04
C LYS A 17 -48.49 4.05 48.54
N GLN A 18 -48.96 4.57 49.69
CA GLN A 18 -48.39 5.76 50.33
C GLN A 18 -46.93 5.58 50.77
N GLU A 19 -46.57 4.37 51.24
CA GLU A 19 -45.19 4.01 51.60
C GLU A 19 -44.30 3.95 50.35
N ILE A 20 -44.81 3.31 49.29
CA ILE A 20 -44.13 3.25 47.98
C ILE A 20 -43.82 4.61 47.44
N ASP A 21 -44.81 5.54 47.45
CA ASP A 21 -44.63 6.91 46.97
C ASP A 21 -43.62 7.72 47.82
N ARG A 22 -43.55 7.43 49.10
CA ARG A 22 -42.56 8.07 50.01
C ARG A 22 -41.16 7.51 49.72
N ASP A 23 -41.01 6.22 49.61
CA ASP A 23 -39.72 5.58 49.34
C ASP A 23 -39.20 5.94 47.96
N LEU A 24 -40.08 6.05 46.97
CA LEU A 24 -39.74 6.46 45.61
C LEU A 24 -39.08 7.85 45.53
N LYS A 25 -39.50 8.77 46.43
CA LYS A 25 -38.87 10.10 46.51
C LYS A 25 -37.40 10.02 46.95
N ASN A 26 -37.03 9.01 47.68
CA ASN A 26 -35.67 8.80 48.17
C ASN A 26 -34.79 7.98 47.20
N VAL A 27 -35.33 7.52 46.10
CA VAL A 27 -34.54 6.80 45.04
C VAL A 27 -33.86 7.84 44.16
N LEU A 28 -32.53 7.98 44.32
CA LEU A 28 -31.72 8.98 43.62
C LEU A 28 -30.67 8.37 42.67
N ASP A 29 -30.36 7.10 42.85
CA ASP A 29 -29.31 6.39 42.10
C ASP A 29 -29.69 4.93 41.86
N ALA A 30 -28.88 4.22 41.02
CA ALA A 30 -29.11 2.81 40.69
C ALA A 30 -29.11 1.88 41.92
N LYS A 31 -28.35 2.18 42.96
CA LYS A 31 -28.28 1.38 44.18
C LYS A 31 -29.54 1.47 44.99
N SER A 32 -30.06 2.68 45.18
CA SER A 32 -31.33 2.94 45.89
C SER A 32 -32.52 2.40 45.08
N LEU A 33 -32.47 2.43 43.74
CA LEU A 33 -33.46 1.88 42.84
C LEU A 33 -33.50 0.31 42.98
N GLU A 34 -32.35 -0.34 43.04
CA GLU A 34 -32.29 -1.80 43.25
C GLU A 34 -32.78 -2.19 44.67
N THR A 35 -32.49 -1.38 45.69
CA THR A 35 -33.01 -1.61 47.02
C THR A 35 -34.55 -1.50 47.06
N PHE A 36 -35.12 -0.51 46.34
CA PHE A 36 -36.57 -0.38 46.17
C PHE A 36 -37.17 -1.61 45.46
N ARG A 37 -36.53 -2.09 44.35
CA ARG A 37 -36.95 -3.25 43.61
C ARG A 37 -37.01 -4.48 44.50
N ILE A 38 -35.96 -4.71 45.29
CA ILE A 38 -35.89 -5.87 46.20
C ILE A 38 -36.99 -5.78 47.26
N LYS A 39 -37.26 -4.60 47.82
CA LYS A 39 -38.25 -4.41 48.86
C LYS A 39 -39.68 -4.70 48.38
N TYR A 40 -40.05 -4.18 47.18
CA TYR A 40 -41.44 -4.22 46.71
C TYR A 40 -41.73 -5.27 45.65
N LEU A 41 -40.75 -5.71 44.87
CA LEU A 41 -40.87 -6.70 43.81
C LEU A 41 -40.05 -7.98 44.05
N GLY A 42 -39.24 -8.01 45.12
CA GLY A 42 -38.41 -9.19 45.45
C GLY A 42 -39.22 -10.37 45.97
N GLU A 43 -38.63 -11.52 46.05
CA GLU A 43 -39.26 -12.78 46.43
C GLU A 43 -39.92 -12.79 47.82
N LYS A 44 -39.47 -11.96 48.75
CA LYS A 44 -39.97 -11.77 50.10
C LYS A 44 -40.88 -10.56 50.25
N SER A 45 -41.22 -9.89 49.16
CA SER A 45 -42.09 -8.70 49.19
C SER A 45 -43.51 -9.06 49.61
N PHE A 46 -44.23 -8.02 50.11
CA PHE A 46 -45.65 -8.13 50.42
C PHE A 46 -46.45 -8.66 49.22
N LEU A 47 -46.16 -8.12 48.01
CA LEU A 47 -46.84 -8.53 46.79
C LEU A 47 -46.71 -10.01 46.50
N VAL A 48 -45.51 -10.57 46.57
CA VAL A 48 -45.27 -12.00 46.32
C VAL A 48 -45.89 -12.88 47.38
N ASN A 49 -45.87 -12.40 48.63
CA ASN A 49 -46.54 -13.13 49.71
C ASN A 49 -48.05 -13.16 49.52
N GLN A 50 -48.70 -12.08 49.10
CA GLN A 50 -50.14 -12.06 48.79
C GLN A 50 -50.48 -12.91 47.58
N GLN A 51 -49.63 -12.99 46.56
CA GLN A 51 -49.83 -13.91 45.43
C GLN A 51 -49.80 -15.37 45.86
N LYS A 52 -48.97 -15.74 46.84
CA LYS A 52 -48.95 -17.10 47.41
C LYS A 52 -50.20 -17.41 48.23
N ASN A 53 -50.72 -16.40 48.92
CA ASN A 53 -51.87 -16.52 49.80
C ASN A 53 -53.22 -16.64 49.03
N ILE A 54 -53.25 -16.41 47.74
CA ILE A 54 -54.46 -16.50 46.90
C ILE A 54 -55.14 -17.88 47.01
N LYS A 55 -54.35 -18.93 47.29
CA LYS A 55 -54.86 -20.31 47.47
C LYS A 55 -55.60 -20.51 48.76
N SER A 56 -55.40 -19.70 49.80
CA SER A 56 -56.04 -19.76 51.07
C SER A 56 -57.37 -18.94 51.19
N VAL A 57 -57.68 -18.17 50.14
CA VAL A 57 -58.89 -17.37 50.00
C VAL A 57 -60.04 -18.23 49.45
N SER A 58 -61.30 -17.96 49.91
CA SER A 58 -62.48 -18.67 49.43
C SER A 58 -62.67 -18.57 47.93
N GLN A 59 -63.32 -19.55 47.30
CA GLN A 59 -63.46 -19.65 45.85
C GLN A 59 -64.23 -18.45 45.22
N GLU A 60 -65.15 -17.87 46.01
CA GLU A 60 -65.99 -16.73 45.61
C GLU A 60 -65.21 -15.39 45.67
N GLU A 61 -64.22 -15.26 46.54
CA GLU A 61 -63.45 -14.01 46.76
C GLU A 61 -62.15 -13.98 45.97
N ARG A 62 -61.68 -15.11 45.41
CA ARG A 62 -60.43 -15.18 44.61
C ARG A 62 -60.36 -14.19 43.46
N PRO A 63 -61.45 -13.96 42.69
CA PRO A 63 -61.40 -12.99 41.60
C PRO A 63 -61.15 -11.60 42.08
N VAL A 64 -61.81 -11.17 43.17
CA VAL A 64 -61.66 -9.80 43.70
C VAL A 64 -60.28 -9.62 44.36
N PHE A 65 -59.83 -10.61 45.14
CA PHE A 65 -58.49 -10.62 45.73
C PHE A 65 -57.39 -10.60 44.64
N GLY A 66 -57.54 -11.42 43.58
CA GLY A 66 -56.60 -11.47 42.47
C GLY A 66 -56.55 -10.14 41.71
N LYS A 67 -57.66 -9.46 41.54
CA LYS A 67 -57.72 -8.15 40.89
C LYS A 67 -56.97 -7.09 41.68
N LEU A 68 -57.20 -6.99 42.99
CA LEU A 68 -56.51 -6.07 43.88
C LEU A 68 -55.00 -6.27 43.92
N VAL A 69 -54.55 -7.53 43.95
CA VAL A 69 -53.11 -7.88 43.94
C VAL A 69 -52.50 -7.55 42.56
N ASN A 70 -53.22 -7.75 41.47
CA ASN A 70 -52.73 -7.40 40.12
C ASN A 70 -52.66 -5.87 39.96
N GLU A 71 -53.66 -5.15 40.39
CA GLU A 71 -53.64 -3.66 40.36
C GLU A 71 -52.47 -3.10 41.18
N LEU A 72 -52.17 -3.69 42.35
CA LEU A 72 -50.99 -3.30 43.12
C LEU A 72 -49.69 -3.65 42.38
N LYS A 73 -49.63 -4.80 41.73
CA LYS A 73 -48.46 -5.18 40.93
C LYS A 73 -48.22 -4.21 39.77
N GLU A 74 -49.27 -3.91 39.02
CA GLU A 74 -49.19 -2.96 37.91
C GLU A 74 -48.75 -1.59 38.40
N TYR A 75 -49.31 -1.10 39.51
CA TYR A 75 -48.93 0.16 40.13
C TYR A 75 -47.45 0.19 40.47
N ILE A 76 -46.92 -0.84 41.19
CA ILE A 76 -45.53 -0.91 41.61
C ILE A 76 -44.61 -0.97 40.38
N THR A 77 -45.01 -1.77 39.38
CA THR A 77 -44.20 -1.91 38.14
C THR A 77 -44.11 -0.59 37.38
N ASN A 78 -45.22 0.07 37.17
CA ASN A 78 -45.27 1.35 36.45
C ASN A 78 -44.42 2.43 37.14
N VAL A 79 -44.59 2.58 38.46
CA VAL A 79 -43.85 3.58 39.26
C VAL A 79 -42.35 3.26 39.30
N TYR A 80 -41.99 1.96 39.35
CA TYR A 80 -40.59 1.51 39.26
C TYR A 80 -39.99 1.84 37.89
N ASP A 81 -40.70 1.52 36.82
CA ASP A 81 -40.19 1.69 35.44
C ASP A 81 -40.03 3.19 35.09
N GLU A 82 -40.98 4.01 35.50
CA GLU A 82 -40.86 5.49 35.39
C GLU A 82 -39.64 6.01 36.14
N LYS A 83 -39.43 5.57 37.37
CA LYS A 83 -38.30 6.02 38.18
C LYS A 83 -36.98 5.49 37.65
N LYS A 84 -36.96 4.26 37.15
CA LYS A 84 -35.80 3.67 36.52
C LYS A 84 -35.35 4.50 35.33
N PHE A 85 -36.28 4.88 34.46
CA PHE A 85 -35.97 5.75 33.32
C PHE A 85 -35.35 7.06 33.74
N VAL A 86 -35.91 7.73 34.79
CA VAL A 86 -35.36 8.99 35.30
C VAL A 86 -33.94 8.83 35.85
N VAL A 87 -33.69 7.75 36.62
CA VAL A 87 -32.38 7.47 37.20
C VAL A 87 -31.36 7.16 36.11
N GLU A 88 -31.72 6.34 35.11
CA GLU A 88 -30.84 5.99 33.99
C GLU A 88 -30.48 7.25 33.14
N GLN A 89 -31.46 8.13 32.91
CA GLN A 89 -31.20 9.39 32.18
C GLN A 89 -30.26 10.31 32.96
N ALA A 90 -30.49 10.45 34.28
CA ALA A 90 -29.63 11.27 35.12
C ALA A 90 -28.18 10.72 35.21
N GLU A 91 -28.01 9.38 35.22
CA GLU A 91 -26.69 8.76 35.19
C GLU A 91 -26.01 8.94 33.83
N LEU A 92 -26.79 8.87 32.74
CA LEU A 92 -26.28 9.11 31.39
C LEU A 92 -25.83 10.56 31.23
N GLU A 93 -26.65 11.52 31.63
CA GLU A 93 -26.30 12.96 31.63
C GLU A 93 -25.05 13.24 32.46
N LYS A 94 -24.93 12.61 33.63
CA LYS A 94 -23.73 12.73 34.47
C LYS A 94 -22.49 12.13 33.86
N LYS A 95 -22.59 11.06 33.05
CA LYS A 95 -21.49 10.48 32.26
C LYS A 95 -21.13 11.42 31.12
N LEU A 96 -22.10 11.86 30.33
CA LEU A 96 -21.88 12.76 29.19
C LEU A 96 -21.29 14.10 29.61
N SER A 97 -21.69 14.64 30.80
CA SER A 97 -21.11 15.88 31.31
C SER A 97 -19.66 15.75 31.80
N LYS A 98 -19.19 14.54 32.06
CA LYS A 98 -17.79 14.29 32.47
C LYS A 98 -16.83 14.16 31.30
N GLU A 99 -17.32 13.72 30.16
CA GLU A 99 -16.54 13.60 28.92
C GLU A 99 -16.71 14.84 28.06
N ILE A 100 -15.98 15.91 28.41
CA ILE A 100 -15.88 17.09 27.53
C ILE A 100 -14.90 16.71 26.40
N PHE A 101 -15.38 15.92 25.47
CA PHE A 101 -14.69 15.73 24.20
C PHE A 101 -15.20 16.77 23.23
N ASP A 102 -14.36 17.77 22.94
CA ASP A 102 -14.69 18.78 21.94
C ASP A 102 -14.60 18.19 20.54
N THR A 103 -15.75 17.84 19.98
CA THR A 103 -15.85 17.27 18.62
C THR A 103 -15.61 18.29 17.51
N THR A 104 -15.47 19.58 17.85
CA THR A 104 -15.14 20.64 16.89
C THR A 104 -13.62 20.77 16.67
N LEU A 105 -12.81 20.18 17.55
CA LEU A 105 -11.37 20.15 17.35
C LEU A 105 -11.04 19.32 16.09
N PRO A 106 -10.14 19.82 15.23
CA PRO A 106 -9.70 19.07 14.07
C PRO A 106 -9.05 17.76 14.53
N GLY A 107 -9.39 16.66 13.87
CA GLY A 107 -8.72 15.38 14.07
C GLY A 107 -7.24 15.47 13.73
N ILE A 108 -6.44 14.52 14.20
CA ILE A 108 -5.04 14.39 13.77
C ILE A 108 -5.05 14.13 12.26
N PRO A 109 -4.50 15.05 11.43
CA PRO A 109 -4.47 14.84 9.99
C PRO A 109 -3.60 13.61 9.71
N HIS A 110 -4.14 12.67 8.94
CA HIS A 110 -3.33 11.60 8.39
C HIS A 110 -2.42 12.22 7.33
N GLU A 111 -1.10 12.18 7.56
CA GLU A 111 -0.14 12.57 6.54
C GLU A 111 -0.26 11.59 5.37
N LEU A 112 -0.57 12.09 4.19
CA LEU A 112 -0.50 11.31 2.97
C LEU A 112 0.97 10.98 2.70
N GLY A 113 1.25 9.73 2.39
CA GLY A 113 2.58 9.33 1.97
C GLY A 113 2.94 9.94 0.61
N ASN A 114 4.24 10.12 0.37
CA ASN A 114 4.76 10.58 -0.92
C ASN A 114 5.25 9.37 -1.73
N GLU A 115 5.09 9.46 -3.05
CA GLU A 115 5.61 8.43 -3.94
C GLU A 115 7.13 8.57 -4.06
N HIS A 116 7.84 7.45 -4.06
CA HIS A 116 9.29 7.46 -4.18
C HIS A 116 9.73 8.06 -5.53
N PRO A 117 10.74 8.95 -5.59
CA PRO A 117 11.14 9.62 -6.83
C PRO A 117 11.56 8.67 -7.95
N LEU A 118 12.13 7.50 -7.64
CA LEU A 118 12.40 6.46 -8.64
C LEU A 118 11.10 5.93 -9.27
N SER A 119 10.02 5.77 -8.50
CA SER A 119 8.74 5.32 -9.02
C SER A 119 8.11 6.34 -9.96
N LEU A 120 8.18 7.63 -9.58
CA LEU A 120 7.71 8.74 -10.42
C LEU A 120 8.42 8.76 -11.78
N VAL A 121 9.75 8.71 -11.76
CA VAL A 121 10.56 8.73 -12.98
C VAL A 121 10.39 7.45 -13.80
N THR A 122 10.30 6.29 -13.15
CA THR A 122 10.06 5.02 -13.86
C THR A 122 8.74 5.07 -14.61
N ARG A 123 7.67 5.53 -13.96
CA ARG A 123 6.34 5.66 -14.60
C ARG A 123 6.41 6.59 -15.81
N GLU A 124 7.01 7.77 -15.67
CA GLU A 124 7.16 8.72 -16.75
C GLU A 124 7.93 8.13 -17.95
N ILE A 125 9.05 7.44 -17.72
CA ILE A 125 9.83 6.80 -18.77
C ILE A 125 9.01 5.69 -19.45
N VAL A 126 8.32 4.87 -18.66
CA VAL A 126 7.43 3.81 -19.18
C VAL A 126 6.33 4.42 -20.06
N ASP A 127 5.69 5.49 -19.62
CA ASP A 127 4.62 6.17 -20.38
C ASP A 127 5.13 6.76 -21.71
N ILE A 128 6.34 7.32 -21.70
CA ILE A 128 6.98 7.82 -22.94
C ILE A 128 7.18 6.67 -23.94
N PHE A 129 7.74 5.54 -23.52
CA PHE A 129 7.96 4.38 -24.38
C PHE A 129 6.67 3.68 -24.78
N HIS A 130 5.65 3.60 -23.92
CA HIS A 130 4.31 3.14 -24.27
C HIS A 130 3.73 3.96 -25.43
N GLY A 131 3.90 5.30 -25.39
CA GLY A 131 3.50 6.19 -26.47
C GLY A 131 4.25 5.95 -27.80
N MET A 132 5.37 5.22 -27.77
CA MET A 132 6.14 4.80 -28.96
C MET A 132 5.86 3.33 -29.34
N GLY A 133 4.87 2.69 -28.71
CA GLY A 133 4.44 1.33 -29.03
C GLY A 133 5.23 0.22 -28.32
N PHE A 134 5.98 0.52 -27.28
CA PHE A 134 6.66 -0.49 -26.46
C PHE A 134 5.70 -1.04 -25.39
N SER A 135 5.68 -2.36 -25.23
CA SER A 135 4.88 -3.06 -24.21
C SER A 135 5.76 -3.51 -23.05
N ARG A 136 5.31 -3.35 -21.83
CA ARG A 136 6.04 -3.77 -20.64
C ARG A 136 6.04 -5.29 -20.50
N VAL A 137 7.21 -5.85 -20.18
CA VAL A 137 7.40 -7.25 -19.81
C VAL A 137 8.21 -7.33 -18.51
N ASP A 138 7.97 -8.39 -17.74
CA ASP A 138 8.63 -8.62 -16.47
C ASP A 138 9.42 -9.94 -16.50
N GLY A 139 10.43 -10.06 -15.62
CA GLY A 139 11.22 -11.26 -15.46
C GLY A 139 11.86 -11.37 -14.07
N PRO A 140 12.41 -12.54 -13.71
CA PRO A 140 12.97 -12.80 -12.39
C PRO A 140 14.25 -12.01 -12.13
N GLU A 141 14.53 -11.72 -10.86
CA GLU A 141 15.80 -11.13 -10.40
C GLU A 141 16.90 -12.19 -10.20
N ILE A 142 16.50 -13.41 -9.85
CA ILE A 142 17.40 -14.57 -9.75
C ILE A 142 17.40 -15.28 -11.09
N GLU A 143 18.57 -15.38 -11.70
CA GLU A 143 18.73 -15.88 -13.06
C GLU A 143 19.77 -16.98 -13.15
N THR A 144 19.73 -17.70 -14.25
CA THR A 144 20.82 -18.59 -14.59
C THR A 144 21.87 -17.88 -15.45
N ASP A 145 23.08 -18.39 -15.43
CA ASP A 145 24.17 -17.92 -16.27
C ASP A 145 23.80 -17.90 -17.76
N PHE A 146 22.98 -18.86 -18.21
CA PHE A 146 22.48 -18.89 -19.58
C PHE A 146 21.80 -17.59 -19.99
N TYR A 147 20.79 -17.13 -19.20
CA TYR A 147 20.04 -15.93 -19.54
C TYR A 147 20.83 -14.63 -19.29
N ASN A 148 21.72 -14.64 -18.28
CA ASN A 148 22.47 -13.44 -17.93
C ASN A 148 23.68 -13.20 -18.85
N PHE A 149 24.25 -14.28 -19.43
CA PHE A 149 25.48 -14.17 -20.19
C PHE A 149 25.45 -14.95 -21.49
N THR A 150 25.23 -16.27 -21.46
CA THR A 150 25.46 -17.14 -22.64
C THR A 150 24.53 -16.77 -23.79
N ALA A 151 23.23 -16.63 -23.55
CA ALA A 151 22.25 -16.23 -24.57
C ALA A 151 22.43 -14.77 -25.05
N LEU A 152 23.17 -13.96 -24.30
CA LEU A 152 23.55 -12.59 -24.63
C LEU A 152 24.97 -12.52 -25.25
N ASN A 153 25.43 -13.60 -25.88
CA ASN A 153 26.70 -13.65 -26.59
C ASN A 153 27.93 -13.26 -25.74
N THR A 154 27.83 -13.34 -24.40
CA THR A 154 28.95 -13.07 -23.51
C THR A 154 29.79 -14.32 -23.34
N PRO A 155 31.08 -14.33 -23.78
CA PRO A 155 31.92 -15.52 -23.72
C PRO A 155 32.28 -15.95 -22.29
N PRO A 156 32.64 -17.21 -22.05
CA PRO A 156 32.97 -17.73 -20.73
C PRO A 156 34.10 -16.97 -20.00
N GLU A 157 35.04 -16.44 -20.75
CA GLU A 157 36.23 -15.74 -20.22
C GLU A 157 35.99 -14.26 -20.01
N HIS A 158 34.77 -13.77 -20.24
CA HIS A 158 34.46 -12.33 -20.09
C HIS A 158 34.54 -11.91 -18.63
N PRO A 159 35.23 -10.80 -18.28
CA PRO A 159 35.42 -10.36 -16.91
C PRO A 159 34.11 -10.16 -16.12
N ALA A 160 33.02 -9.76 -16.77
CA ALA A 160 31.72 -9.58 -16.10
C ALA A 160 31.14 -10.87 -15.50
N ARG A 161 31.68 -12.04 -15.86
CA ARG A 161 31.32 -13.35 -15.26
C ARG A 161 32.11 -13.65 -13.97
N ASP A 162 33.10 -12.82 -13.62
CA ASP A 162 33.89 -13.00 -12.41
C ASP A 162 33.02 -12.73 -11.17
N GLU A 163 33.27 -13.48 -10.10
CA GLU A 163 32.64 -13.27 -8.79
C GLU A 163 32.95 -11.88 -8.20
N GLN A 164 33.99 -11.22 -8.69
CA GLN A 164 34.31 -9.84 -8.33
C GLN A 164 33.27 -8.83 -8.84
N ASP A 165 32.57 -9.14 -9.95
CA ASP A 165 31.61 -8.25 -10.58
C ASP A 165 30.16 -8.75 -10.46
N THR A 166 29.96 -10.06 -10.27
CA THR A 166 28.63 -10.71 -10.27
C THR A 166 28.37 -11.46 -8.96
N PHE A 167 27.17 -11.31 -8.41
CA PHE A 167 26.74 -12.07 -7.24
C PHE A 167 26.18 -13.44 -7.64
N TYR A 168 26.94 -14.48 -7.44
CA TYR A 168 26.48 -15.85 -7.53
C TYR A 168 25.82 -16.30 -6.24
N THR A 169 24.83 -17.18 -6.35
CA THR A 169 24.09 -17.72 -5.20
C THR A 169 24.59 -19.14 -4.87
N ASN A 170 24.30 -19.58 -3.64
CA ASN A 170 24.56 -20.95 -3.23
C ASN A 170 23.35 -21.89 -3.43
N ILE A 171 22.28 -21.42 -4.13
CA ILE A 171 21.07 -22.21 -4.40
C ILE A 171 21.36 -23.37 -5.33
N ALA A 172 22.06 -23.08 -6.41
CA ALA A 172 22.53 -24.06 -7.37
C ALA A 172 23.74 -23.50 -8.15
N PRO A 173 24.60 -24.35 -8.79
CA PRO A 173 25.64 -23.89 -9.66
C PRO A 173 25.07 -23.00 -10.77
N HIS A 174 25.82 -21.97 -11.14
CA HIS A 174 25.45 -21.06 -12.23
C HIS A 174 24.13 -20.26 -12.03
N VAL A 175 23.65 -20.16 -10.80
CA VAL A 175 22.54 -19.28 -10.44
C VAL A 175 23.06 -18.01 -9.77
N LEU A 176 22.61 -16.86 -10.26
CA LEU A 176 23.13 -15.55 -9.88
C LEU A 176 22.01 -14.51 -9.74
N LEU A 177 22.35 -13.36 -9.16
CA LEU A 177 21.52 -12.16 -9.22
C LEU A 177 21.83 -11.44 -10.53
N ARG A 178 20.80 -11.14 -11.34
CA ARG A 178 20.98 -10.55 -12.67
C ARG A 178 21.78 -9.23 -12.60
N SER A 179 22.76 -9.08 -13.47
CA SER A 179 23.61 -7.89 -13.56
C SER A 179 23.03 -6.78 -14.47
N HIS A 180 22.02 -7.11 -15.25
CA HIS A 180 21.28 -6.23 -16.16
C HIS A 180 19.87 -6.78 -16.44
N THR A 181 19.01 -5.95 -17.03
CA THR A 181 17.65 -6.36 -17.41
C THR A 181 17.55 -7.05 -18.76
N SER A 182 18.63 -7.17 -19.51
CA SER A 182 18.69 -7.83 -20.83
C SER A 182 18.28 -9.31 -20.76
N THR A 183 18.39 -9.95 -19.59
CA THR A 183 17.89 -11.32 -19.36
C THR A 183 16.41 -11.46 -19.74
N ILE A 184 15.63 -10.40 -19.51
CA ILE A 184 14.19 -10.36 -19.80
C ILE A 184 13.96 -10.37 -21.32
N GLN A 185 14.85 -9.78 -22.12
CA GLN A 185 14.75 -9.79 -23.58
C GLN A 185 14.77 -11.24 -24.12
N ILE A 186 15.70 -12.05 -23.64
CA ILE A 186 15.81 -13.47 -24.02
C ILE A 186 14.52 -14.20 -23.67
N ARG A 187 14.04 -14.07 -22.44
CA ARG A 187 12.79 -14.69 -21.97
C ARG A 187 11.56 -14.23 -22.75
N ALA A 188 11.54 -12.96 -23.17
CA ALA A 188 10.45 -12.43 -23.96
C ALA A 188 10.48 -12.97 -25.39
N MET A 189 11.65 -12.99 -26.03
CA MET A 189 11.83 -13.51 -27.41
C MET A 189 11.58 -15.03 -27.54
N GLU A 190 11.79 -15.80 -26.46
CA GLU A 190 11.39 -17.22 -26.41
C GLU A 190 9.87 -17.42 -26.51
N LYS A 191 9.07 -16.43 -26.00
CA LYS A 191 7.62 -16.53 -25.90
C LYS A 191 6.88 -15.75 -26.97
N ILE A 192 7.44 -14.60 -27.38
CA ILE A 192 6.82 -13.65 -28.30
C ILE A 192 7.65 -13.62 -29.59
N LYS A 193 7.02 -14.01 -30.70
CA LYS A 193 7.67 -13.93 -32.02
C LYS A 193 7.66 -12.48 -32.55
N PRO A 194 8.71 -12.08 -33.28
CA PRO A 194 8.72 -10.80 -33.96
C PRO A 194 7.53 -10.63 -34.94
N PRO A 195 7.05 -9.40 -35.22
CA PRO A 195 7.63 -8.15 -34.72
C PRO A 195 7.29 -7.88 -33.25
N LEU A 196 8.22 -7.35 -32.48
CA LEU A 196 8.02 -7.02 -31.08
C LEU A 196 8.73 -5.71 -30.70
N ARG A 197 8.09 -4.97 -29.79
CA ARG A 197 8.68 -3.83 -29.07
C ARG A 197 8.37 -3.99 -27.60
N ILE A 198 9.38 -4.22 -26.81
CA ILE A 198 9.22 -4.43 -25.37
C ILE A 198 10.08 -3.49 -24.58
N LEU A 199 9.62 -3.20 -23.36
CA LEU A 199 10.40 -2.55 -22.32
C LEU A 199 10.37 -3.41 -21.06
N ALA A 200 11.50 -3.49 -20.39
CA ALA A 200 11.64 -4.19 -19.11
C ALA A 200 12.35 -3.29 -18.12
N HIS A 201 11.88 -3.25 -16.87
CA HIS A 201 12.60 -2.53 -15.83
C HIS A 201 12.63 -3.37 -14.55
N GLY A 202 13.60 -3.11 -13.72
CA GLY A 202 13.71 -3.77 -12.43
C GLY A 202 15.09 -3.62 -11.82
N ARG A 203 15.24 -4.23 -10.65
CA ARG A 203 16.48 -4.23 -9.91
C ARG A 203 17.53 -5.11 -10.59
N VAL A 204 18.76 -4.63 -10.55
CA VAL A 204 19.95 -5.33 -11.02
C VAL A 204 21.04 -5.24 -9.98
N TYR A 205 22.03 -6.13 -10.02
CA TYR A 205 23.00 -6.33 -8.97
C TYR A 205 24.41 -6.42 -9.56
N ARG A 206 25.34 -5.67 -8.97
CA ARG A 206 26.77 -5.69 -9.34
C ARG A 206 27.61 -5.60 -8.07
N ASN A 207 28.64 -6.39 -7.99
CA ASN A 207 29.53 -6.40 -6.83
C ASN A 207 30.48 -5.18 -6.85
N GLU A 208 29.90 -4.00 -6.58
CA GLU A 208 30.61 -2.72 -6.61
C GLU A 208 30.69 -2.09 -5.22
N GLU A 209 31.76 -1.34 -4.97
CA GLU A 209 31.89 -0.55 -3.73
C GLU A 209 30.87 0.59 -3.67
N ILE A 210 30.28 0.78 -2.50
CA ILE A 210 29.27 1.81 -2.26
C ILE A 210 29.93 3.19 -2.25
N ASN A 211 29.46 4.08 -3.13
CA ASN A 211 29.85 5.48 -3.13
C ASN A 211 28.69 6.39 -3.60
N ALA A 212 28.92 7.68 -3.79
CA ALA A 212 27.88 8.62 -4.21
C ALA A 212 27.29 8.35 -5.62
N ARG A 213 27.91 7.47 -6.42
CA ARG A 213 27.50 7.17 -7.80
C ARG A 213 27.25 5.69 -8.07
N LYS A 214 27.63 4.80 -7.15
CA LYS A 214 27.58 3.36 -7.29
C LYS A 214 26.96 2.70 -6.07
N MET A 215 26.12 1.72 -6.29
CA MET A 215 25.51 0.84 -5.31
C MET A 215 25.57 -0.60 -5.80
N PRO A 216 25.64 -1.60 -4.89
CA PRO A 216 25.66 -3.01 -5.29
C PRO A 216 24.35 -3.48 -5.91
N PHE A 217 23.30 -2.70 -5.79
CA PHE A 217 22.02 -2.87 -6.49
C PHE A 217 21.48 -1.50 -6.92
N PHE A 218 20.86 -1.47 -8.08
CA PHE A 218 20.22 -0.28 -8.64
C PHE A 218 19.11 -0.73 -9.61
N HIS A 219 18.42 0.22 -10.24
CA HIS A 219 17.34 -0.10 -11.17
C HIS A 219 17.75 0.25 -12.59
N GLN A 220 17.47 -0.67 -13.50
CA GLN A 220 17.71 -0.50 -14.92
C GLN A 220 16.38 -0.61 -15.68
N LEU A 221 16.23 0.18 -16.71
CA LEU A 221 15.19 0.02 -17.71
C LEU A 221 15.86 -0.27 -19.04
N GLU A 222 15.32 -1.19 -19.79
CA GLU A 222 15.84 -1.59 -21.08
C GLU A 222 14.71 -1.73 -22.09
N ILE A 223 14.96 -1.30 -23.31
CA ILE A 223 14.05 -1.44 -24.44
C ILE A 223 14.66 -2.38 -25.47
N LEU A 224 13.81 -3.14 -26.14
CA LEU A 224 14.15 -3.98 -27.29
C LEU A 224 13.08 -3.82 -28.36
N ALA A 225 13.51 -3.59 -29.58
CA ALA A 225 12.66 -3.71 -30.76
C ALA A 225 13.26 -4.73 -31.74
N VAL A 226 12.44 -5.63 -32.30
CA VAL A 226 12.84 -6.59 -33.32
C VAL A 226 11.82 -6.57 -34.43
N GLU A 227 12.25 -6.13 -35.64
CA GLU A 227 11.40 -5.97 -36.82
C GLU A 227 12.22 -6.27 -38.10
N LYS A 228 11.57 -6.35 -39.29
CA LYS A 228 12.24 -6.68 -40.53
C LYS A 228 13.17 -5.60 -41.09
N ASN A 229 12.86 -4.34 -40.88
CA ASN A 229 13.54 -3.23 -41.57
C ASN A 229 14.09 -2.18 -40.60
N LEU A 230 14.56 -2.61 -39.42
CA LEU A 230 15.16 -1.69 -38.44
C LEU A 230 16.57 -1.29 -38.86
N THR A 231 16.90 -0.05 -38.58
CA THR A 231 18.23 0.50 -38.84
C THR A 231 18.77 1.18 -37.56
N PHE A 232 20.06 1.42 -37.52
CA PHE A 232 20.69 2.25 -36.50
C PHE A 232 20.07 3.65 -36.43
N GLY A 233 19.60 4.18 -37.58
CA GLY A 233 18.86 5.45 -37.64
C GLY A 233 17.53 5.42 -36.88
N ASN A 234 16.79 4.32 -36.94
CA ASN A 234 15.54 4.16 -36.17
C ASN A 234 15.81 4.17 -34.65
N MET A 235 16.83 3.44 -34.20
CA MET A 235 17.27 3.48 -32.80
C MET A 235 17.63 4.90 -32.36
N LYS A 236 18.45 5.62 -33.14
CA LYS A 236 18.82 7.02 -32.86
C LYS A 236 17.60 7.90 -32.74
N TRP A 237 16.62 7.75 -33.60
CA TRP A 237 15.38 8.53 -33.55
C TRP A 237 14.58 8.25 -32.27
N VAL A 238 14.37 6.96 -31.93
CA VAL A 238 13.65 6.55 -30.72
C VAL A 238 14.30 7.14 -29.47
N LEU A 239 15.62 7.04 -29.35
CA LEU A 239 16.37 7.51 -28.19
C LEU A 239 16.38 9.06 -28.08
N ASN A 240 16.51 9.75 -29.21
CA ASN A 240 16.43 11.22 -29.22
C ASN A 240 15.04 11.72 -28.84
N GLU A 241 14.00 11.11 -29.39
CA GLU A 241 12.60 11.43 -29.06
C GLU A 241 12.30 11.19 -27.57
N PHE A 242 12.79 10.07 -27.03
CA PHE A 242 12.72 9.77 -25.60
C PHE A 242 13.36 10.89 -24.76
N LEU A 243 14.60 11.29 -25.08
CA LEU A 243 15.31 12.31 -24.31
C LEU A 243 14.63 13.66 -24.39
N ASN A 244 14.15 14.07 -25.56
CA ASN A 244 13.44 15.33 -25.74
C ASN A 244 12.15 15.37 -24.91
N LYS A 245 11.37 14.28 -24.89
CA LYS A 245 10.16 14.18 -24.07
C LYS A 245 10.48 14.18 -22.58
N PHE A 246 11.49 13.42 -22.17
CA PHE A 246 11.86 13.31 -20.76
C PHE A 246 12.39 14.62 -20.16
N PHE A 247 13.23 15.36 -20.91
CA PHE A 247 13.77 16.64 -20.46
C PHE A 247 12.87 17.85 -20.80
N GLY A 248 11.81 17.65 -21.58
CA GLY A 248 10.88 18.70 -21.98
C GLY A 248 11.47 19.76 -22.91
N LYS A 249 12.60 19.48 -23.53
CA LYS A 249 13.28 20.35 -24.49
C LYS A 249 14.12 19.54 -25.46
N GLU A 250 14.45 20.14 -26.62
CA GLU A 250 15.38 19.52 -27.55
C GLU A 250 16.77 19.39 -26.93
N ILE A 251 17.31 18.19 -26.94
CA ILE A 251 18.61 17.81 -26.37
C ILE A 251 19.54 17.39 -27.49
N LYS A 252 20.69 18.06 -27.63
CA LYS A 252 21.73 17.57 -28.53
C LYS A 252 22.34 16.30 -28.00
N THR A 253 22.43 15.30 -28.85
CA THR A 253 22.98 13.97 -28.52
C THR A 253 24.21 13.69 -29.38
N ARG A 254 25.07 12.83 -28.88
CA ARG A 254 26.14 12.21 -29.63
C ARG A 254 26.25 10.74 -29.29
N PHE A 255 26.50 9.94 -30.29
CA PHE A 255 26.73 8.50 -30.14
C PHE A 255 28.23 8.26 -30.24
N ARG A 256 28.81 7.69 -29.19
CA ARG A 256 30.21 7.26 -29.17
C ARG A 256 30.26 5.76 -29.38
N PRO A 257 31.08 5.25 -30.32
CA PRO A 257 31.29 3.82 -30.42
C PRO A 257 31.74 3.20 -29.11
N ASP A 258 31.19 2.05 -28.79
CA ASP A 258 31.54 1.26 -27.63
C ASP A 258 31.40 -0.23 -27.98
N PHE A 259 31.70 -1.12 -27.05
CA PHE A 259 31.59 -2.54 -27.23
C PHE A 259 30.72 -3.17 -26.15
N PHE A 260 29.65 -3.88 -26.60
CA PHE A 260 28.86 -4.77 -25.75
C PHE A 260 28.74 -6.12 -26.47
N PRO A 261 28.94 -7.28 -25.78
CA PRO A 261 28.92 -8.58 -26.41
C PRO A 261 27.62 -8.92 -27.16
N PHE A 262 26.53 -8.32 -26.73
CA PHE A 262 25.15 -8.58 -27.21
C PHE A 262 24.68 -7.62 -28.29
N THR A 263 25.49 -6.64 -28.70
CA THR A 263 25.12 -5.66 -29.75
C THR A 263 26.29 -5.39 -30.69
N GLU A 264 25.99 -5.23 -32.01
CA GLU A 264 26.93 -4.80 -33.02
C GLU A 264 26.18 -4.10 -34.19
N PRO A 265 26.44 -2.83 -34.51
CA PRO A 265 27.31 -1.90 -33.77
C PRO A 265 26.73 -1.47 -32.42
N SER A 266 27.62 -1.24 -31.46
CA SER A 266 27.33 -0.75 -30.14
C SER A 266 27.70 0.73 -29.98
N ALA A 267 27.00 1.45 -29.12
CA ALA A 267 27.32 2.82 -28.81
C ALA A 267 26.87 3.22 -27.40
N GLU A 268 27.60 4.15 -26.82
CA GLU A 268 27.11 4.94 -25.69
C GLU A 268 26.48 6.22 -26.20
N LEU A 269 25.34 6.59 -25.60
CA LEU A 269 24.67 7.85 -25.89
C LEU A 269 24.95 8.88 -24.80
N ASP A 270 25.62 9.96 -25.23
CA ASP A 270 25.80 11.15 -24.42
C ASP A 270 24.76 12.21 -24.83
N ALA A 271 24.22 12.90 -23.81
CA ALA A 271 23.43 14.11 -24.02
C ALA A 271 24.21 15.36 -23.64
N GLN A 272 24.01 16.43 -24.35
CA GLN A 272 24.47 17.76 -23.93
C GLN A 272 23.83 18.05 -22.56
N CYS A 273 24.65 18.49 -21.60
CA CYS A 273 24.18 18.70 -20.24
C CYS A 273 22.99 19.66 -20.19
N PRO A 274 21.80 19.27 -19.77
CA PRO A 274 20.60 20.11 -19.78
C PRO A 274 20.63 21.24 -18.75
N PHE A 275 21.60 21.21 -17.82
CA PHE A 275 21.73 22.21 -16.75
C PHE A 275 22.64 23.36 -17.08
N CYS A 276 23.61 23.17 -17.97
CA CYS A 276 24.59 24.20 -18.37
C CYS A 276 24.65 24.40 -19.88
N ASP A 277 23.72 23.77 -20.62
CA ASP A 277 23.65 23.83 -22.10
C ASP A 277 25.01 23.64 -22.79
N GLY A 278 25.81 22.71 -22.24
CA GLY A 278 27.13 22.36 -22.76
C GLY A 278 28.29 23.22 -22.25
N GLY A 279 28.03 24.25 -21.45
CA GLY A 279 29.08 25.16 -20.94
C GLY A 279 29.99 24.57 -19.87
N GLY A 280 29.62 23.44 -19.29
CA GLY A 280 30.30 22.81 -18.17
C GLY A 280 29.73 23.24 -16.82
N CYS A 281 29.50 22.23 -15.92
CA CYS A 281 29.06 22.42 -14.53
C CYS A 281 29.48 21.25 -13.69
N THR A 282 29.24 21.31 -12.37
CA THR A 282 29.55 20.23 -11.42
C THR A 282 28.84 18.92 -11.78
N THR A 283 27.59 18.98 -12.26
CA THR A 283 26.80 17.80 -12.63
C THR A 283 27.45 17.03 -13.78
N CYS A 284 27.96 17.71 -14.80
CA CYS A 284 28.65 17.08 -15.94
C CYS A 284 30.17 16.97 -15.73
N GLY A 285 30.69 17.30 -14.57
CA GLY A 285 32.14 17.32 -14.29
C GLY A 285 32.91 18.29 -15.22
N ASN A 286 32.32 19.44 -15.52
CA ASN A 286 32.82 20.46 -16.42
C ASN A 286 33.03 20.01 -17.89
N ARG A 287 32.48 18.86 -18.30
CA ARG A 287 32.62 18.31 -19.67
C ARG A 287 31.57 18.85 -20.65
N GLY A 288 30.48 19.41 -20.16
CA GLY A 288 29.34 19.83 -20.97
C GLY A 288 28.47 18.68 -21.50
N TRP A 289 28.86 17.44 -21.30
CA TRP A 289 28.19 16.22 -21.76
C TRP A 289 27.99 15.22 -20.63
N LEU A 290 26.89 14.46 -20.69
CA LEU A 290 26.52 13.43 -19.74
C LEU A 290 26.28 12.12 -20.49
N GLU A 291 27.02 11.09 -20.14
CA GLU A 291 26.74 9.72 -20.56
C GLU A 291 25.44 9.26 -19.89
N LEU A 292 24.48 8.80 -20.67
CA LEU A 292 23.16 8.45 -20.19
C LEU A 292 22.84 6.99 -20.27
N LEU A 293 23.18 6.32 -21.39
CA LEU A 293 22.79 4.94 -21.66
C LEU A 293 23.69 4.26 -22.69
N GLY A 294 23.75 2.93 -22.63
CA GLY A 294 24.30 2.08 -23.66
C GLY A 294 23.21 1.63 -24.64
N CYS A 295 23.55 1.50 -25.91
CA CYS A 295 22.64 1.04 -26.96
C CYS A 295 23.38 0.35 -28.12
N GLY A 296 22.62 -0.36 -28.95
CA GLY A 296 23.20 -0.98 -30.15
C GLY A 296 22.18 -1.81 -30.92
N MET A 297 22.61 -2.24 -32.10
CA MET A 297 21.86 -3.24 -32.87
C MET A 297 22.12 -4.61 -32.25
N VAL A 298 21.04 -5.40 -32.09
CA VAL A 298 21.15 -6.74 -31.48
C VAL A 298 22.04 -7.65 -32.30
N ASP A 299 23.02 -8.28 -31.64
CA ASP A 299 23.93 -9.21 -32.28
C ASP A 299 23.16 -10.44 -32.86
N PRO A 300 23.47 -10.91 -34.08
CA PRO A 300 22.84 -12.06 -34.68
C PRO A 300 22.87 -13.34 -33.82
N ASN A 301 23.90 -13.52 -33.00
CA ASN A 301 24.02 -14.67 -32.11
C ASN A 301 22.95 -14.64 -31.01
N VAL A 302 22.58 -13.45 -30.54
CA VAL A 302 21.48 -13.26 -29.53
C VAL A 302 20.15 -13.70 -30.14
N LEU A 303 19.84 -13.30 -31.38
CA LEU A 303 18.63 -13.74 -32.09
C LEU A 303 18.63 -15.25 -32.32
N SER A 304 19.78 -15.78 -32.71
CA SER A 304 19.96 -17.23 -32.95
C SER A 304 19.77 -18.04 -31.66
N ALA A 305 20.21 -17.55 -30.52
CA ALA A 305 20.05 -18.21 -29.22
C ALA A 305 18.56 -18.45 -28.83
N VAL A 306 17.64 -17.68 -29.42
CA VAL A 306 16.19 -17.78 -29.21
C VAL A 306 15.45 -18.29 -30.48
N ASN A 307 16.15 -18.86 -31.44
CA ASN A 307 15.62 -19.41 -32.71
C ASN A 307 14.88 -18.32 -33.55
N ILE A 308 15.38 -17.10 -33.58
CA ILE A 308 14.94 -16.03 -34.49
C ILE A 308 15.95 -15.91 -35.63
N ASP A 309 15.49 -15.99 -36.89
CA ASP A 309 16.36 -15.89 -38.06
C ASP A 309 16.89 -14.46 -38.24
N SER A 310 18.17 -14.24 -38.00
CA SER A 310 18.84 -12.94 -38.12
C SER A 310 18.97 -12.43 -39.56
N ASN A 311 18.69 -13.24 -40.56
CA ASN A 311 18.60 -12.80 -41.97
C ASN A 311 17.26 -12.12 -42.27
N GLU A 312 16.22 -12.43 -41.52
CA GLU A 312 14.88 -11.88 -41.69
C GLU A 312 14.58 -10.77 -40.68
N TRP A 313 15.08 -10.88 -39.44
CA TRP A 313 14.78 -10.02 -38.34
C TRP A 313 16.00 -9.26 -37.83
N ILE A 314 15.81 -7.97 -37.59
CA ILE A 314 16.86 -7.06 -37.07
C ILE A 314 16.34 -6.45 -35.79
N GLY A 315 17.18 -6.34 -34.75
CA GLY A 315 16.80 -5.73 -33.48
C GLY A 315 17.69 -4.56 -33.10
N PHE A 316 17.19 -3.68 -32.26
CA PHE A 316 18.02 -2.76 -31.48
C PHE A 316 17.59 -2.80 -30.02
N ALA A 317 18.56 -2.54 -29.14
CA ALA A 317 18.34 -2.46 -27.70
C ALA A 317 19.02 -1.23 -27.11
N ALA A 318 18.48 -0.75 -25.98
CA ALA A 318 19.10 0.29 -25.18
C ALA A 318 18.76 0.14 -23.69
N GLY A 319 19.79 0.24 -22.84
CA GLY A 319 19.68 0.08 -21.40
C GLY A 319 20.10 1.34 -20.63
N LEU A 320 19.26 1.82 -19.73
CA LEU A 320 19.48 3.03 -18.92
C LEU A 320 19.31 2.74 -17.41
N GLY A 321 20.13 3.41 -16.58
CA GLY A 321 20.02 3.38 -15.12
C GLY A 321 19.00 4.38 -14.63
N LEU A 322 17.93 3.91 -13.96
CA LEU A 322 16.82 4.76 -13.50
C LEU A 322 17.26 5.78 -12.45
N GLU A 323 18.17 5.40 -11.56
CA GLU A 323 18.74 6.33 -10.58
C GLU A 323 19.44 7.49 -11.24
N ARG A 324 20.20 7.22 -12.32
CA ARG A 324 20.92 8.26 -13.07
C ARG A 324 19.96 9.30 -13.65
N PHE A 325 18.87 8.87 -14.27
CA PHE A 325 17.83 9.75 -14.81
C PHE A 325 17.10 10.51 -13.71
N THR A 326 16.81 9.84 -12.57
CA THR A 326 16.17 10.48 -11.41
C THR A 326 17.06 11.54 -10.77
N MET A 327 18.37 11.21 -10.59
CA MET A 327 19.36 12.18 -10.08
C MET A 327 19.46 13.40 -10.98
N LEU A 328 19.46 13.20 -12.29
CA LEU A 328 19.50 14.31 -13.24
C LEU A 328 18.23 15.15 -13.18
N LYS A 329 17.05 14.53 -13.18
CA LYS A 329 15.77 15.24 -13.16
C LYS A 329 15.60 16.13 -11.94
N TYR A 330 15.89 15.58 -10.76
CA TYR A 330 15.67 16.25 -9.47
C TYR A 330 16.95 16.88 -8.87
N LYS A 331 18.08 16.85 -9.60
CA LYS A 331 19.38 17.37 -9.14
C LYS A 331 19.85 16.73 -7.83
N ILE A 332 19.62 15.44 -7.67
CA ILE A 332 20.04 14.68 -6.49
C ILE A 332 21.52 14.36 -6.62
N PRO A 333 22.37 14.75 -5.65
CA PRO A 333 23.82 14.63 -5.81
C PRO A 333 24.38 13.25 -5.47
N ASP A 334 23.60 12.41 -4.76
CA ASP A 334 24.07 11.15 -4.20
C ASP A 334 23.01 10.06 -4.32
N ILE A 335 23.39 8.93 -4.97
CA ILE A 335 22.51 7.78 -5.21
C ILE A 335 21.99 7.15 -3.91
N ARG A 336 22.76 7.25 -2.81
CA ARG A 336 22.41 6.64 -1.53
C ARG A 336 21.13 7.18 -0.92
N TYR A 337 20.73 8.42 -1.24
CA TYR A 337 19.46 9.00 -0.78
C TYR A 337 18.23 8.17 -1.18
N PHE A 338 18.27 7.47 -2.30
CA PHE A 338 17.18 6.61 -2.74
C PHE A 338 16.96 5.39 -1.83
N PHE A 339 17.95 5.02 -1.04
CA PHE A 339 17.96 3.77 -0.27
C PHE A 339 17.98 3.95 1.25
N THR A 340 18.09 5.19 1.74
CA THR A 340 18.17 5.48 3.18
C THR A 340 16.83 5.54 3.89
N GLY A 341 15.71 5.68 3.16
CA GLY A 341 14.38 5.82 3.74
C GLY A 341 14.18 7.12 4.53
N ASP A 342 15.00 8.15 4.32
CA ASP A 342 14.89 9.43 5.02
C ASP A 342 13.60 10.17 4.58
N MET A 343 12.66 10.31 5.52
CA MET A 343 11.38 10.98 5.27
C MET A 343 11.53 12.44 4.87
N ARG A 344 12.60 13.13 5.29
CA ARG A 344 12.88 14.51 4.89
C ARG A 344 13.25 14.60 3.41
N PHE A 345 13.87 13.55 2.88
CA PHE A 345 14.15 13.43 1.45
C PHE A 345 12.88 13.08 0.69
N LEU A 346 12.14 12.06 1.13
CA LEU A 346 10.95 11.57 0.42
C LEU A 346 9.81 12.60 0.38
N LYS A 347 9.69 13.47 1.40
CA LYS A 347 8.66 14.53 1.44
C LYS A 347 8.90 15.69 0.45
N GLN A 348 9.99 15.66 -0.32
CA GLN A 348 10.29 16.69 -1.33
C GLN A 348 9.67 16.41 -2.71
N PHE A 349 9.05 15.21 -2.89
CA PHE A 349 8.53 14.74 -4.16
C PHE A 349 7.01 14.53 -4.19
#